data_6f3f663b12ba9c4ec11969e63f7a296b
#
_entry.id   6f3f663b12ba9c4ec11969e63f7a296b
#
_cell.length_a   1.000
_cell.length_b   1.000
_cell.length_c   1.000
_cell.angle_alpha   90.00
_cell.angle_beta   90.00
_cell.angle_gamma   90.00
#
_symmetry.space_group_name_H-M   'P 1'
#
loop_
_entity.id
_entity.type
_entity.pdbx_description
1 polymer ?
#
loop_
_entity_poly.entity_id
_entity_poly.type
_entity_poly.pdbx_seq_one_letter_code
_entity_poly.pdbx_strand_id
1 'polypeptide(L)'
;AITHSHWFNAVETEVYAFSGFMTALVVYLIMLWSKKIDNSNHVIYLMLISYIIGLATGLHLLNLLTIPFIGLIIYNTIGKLSAKNLFITLSLSMIIFFCIQSLIIQGLPQITLSIGLVGLICLVLTLLILCGYSIQKNKVLSSIFLSCVLLIIIGYSTYFAIFIRSGQDPNIDENNPETVEEAISYLNRDQY
;
A
#
# COMPACT_ATOMS: atom_id res chain seq x y z
N ALA A 1 -1.03 23.54 10.06
CA ALA A 1 -1.65 22.45 10.82
C ALA A 1 -2.82 22.94 11.70
N ILE A 2 -3.03 24.28 11.82
CA ILE A 2 -4.05 24.88 12.71
C ILE A 2 -5.05 25.69 11.87
N THR A 3 -5.49 25.16 10.73
CA THR A 3 -6.58 25.77 9.99
C THR A 3 -7.92 25.23 10.49
N HIS A 4 -8.98 26.05 10.42
CA HIS A 4 -10.34 25.64 10.78
C HIS A 4 -10.76 24.37 10.01
N SER A 5 -10.48 24.30 8.71
CA SER A 5 -10.79 23.12 7.88
C SER A 5 -10.07 21.85 8.33
N HIS A 6 -8.79 21.95 8.77
CA HIS A 6 -8.06 20.79 9.27
C HIS A 6 -8.63 20.31 10.61
N TRP A 7 -8.97 21.23 11.49
CA TRP A 7 -9.61 20.92 12.76
C TRP A 7 -10.99 20.28 12.56
N PHE A 8 -11.80 20.85 11.68
CA PHE A 8 -13.12 20.34 11.36
C PHE A 8 -13.04 18.88 10.85
N ASN A 9 -12.20 18.62 9.86
CA ASN A 9 -11.98 17.25 9.34
C ASN A 9 -11.38 16.29 10.38
N ALA A 10 -10.66 16.79 11.38
CA ALA A 10 -10.08 15.94 12.42
C ALA A 10 -11.08 15.48 13.49
N VAL A 11 -12.18 16.20 13.67
CA VAL A 11 -13.24 15.87 14.65
C VAL A 11 -14.46 15.20 14.01
N GLU A 12 -14.55 15.22 12.68
CA GLU A 12 -15.55 14.43 11.96
C GLU A 12 -15.20 12.93 11.97
N THR A 13 -16.22 12.09 11.98
CA THR A 13 -16.08 10.62 11.90
C THR A 13 -15.76 10.17 10.48
N GLU A 14 -14.85 10.89 9.82
CA GLU A 14 -14.42 10.67 8.43
C GLU A 14 -12.98 10.18 8.35
N VAL A 15 -12.66 9.45 7.29
CA VAL A 15 -11.33 8.86 7.07
C VAL A 15 -10.25 9.87 6.66
N TYR A 16 -10.64 11.10 6.29
CA TYR A 16 -9.74 12.09 5.67
C TYR A 16 -8.61 12.55 6.58
N ALA A 17 -8.86 12.79 7.86
CA ALA A 17 -7.82 13.22 8.79
C ALA A 17 -6.77 12.14 8.98
N PHE A 18 -7.20 10.89 9.15
CA PHE A 18 -6.28 9.77 9.33
C PHE A 18 -5.55 9.43 8.01
N SER A 19 -6.22 9.51 6.87
CA SER A 19 -5.61 9.42 5.54
C SER A 19 -4.53 10.49 5.33
N GLY A 20 -4.83 11.75 5.71
CA GLY A 20 -3.86 12.85 5.69
C GLY A 20 -2.64 12.60 6.57
N PHE A 21 -2.84 12.03 7.76
CA PHE A 21 -1.74 11.62 8.64
C PHE A 21 -0.86 10.54 7.99
N MET A 22 -1.45 9.49 7.40
CA MET A 22 -0.71 8.44 6.71
C MET A 22 0.09 9.00 5.53
N THR A 23 -0.49 9.90 4.73
CA THR A 23 0.20 10.61 3.65
C THR A 23 1.40 11.40 4.18
N ALA A 24 1.20 12.19 5.24
CA ALA A 24 2.29 12.98 5.85
C ALA A 24 3.40 12.08 6.41
N LEU A 25 3.06 10.94 6.99
CA LEU A 25 4.01 9.97 7.51
C LEU A 25 4.85 9.34 6.38
N VAL A 26 4.23 8.96 5.24
CA VAL A 26 4.95 8.48 4.05
C VAL A 26 5.91 9.55 3.53
N VAL A 27 5.45 10.81 3.40
CA VAL A 27 6.29 11.94 2.97
C VAL A 27 7.47 12.14 3.94
N TYR A 28 7.23 12.10 5.24
CA TYR A 28 8.28 12.23 6.25
C TYR A 28 9.33 11.10 6.14
N LEU A 29 8.88 9.85 5.99
CA LEU A 29 9.78 8.70 5.90
C LEU A 29 10.62 8.70 4.63
N ILE A 30 10.07 9.11 3.48
CA ILE A 30 10.85 9.19 2.24
C ILE A 30 11.88 10.32 2.30
N MET A 31 11.57 11.43 2.98
CA MET A 31 12.54 12.50 3.23
C MET A 31 13.63 12.06 4.20
N LEU A 32 13.32 11.24 5.21
CA LEU A 32 14.34 10.64 6.09
C LEU A 32 15.22 9.65 5.32
N TRP A 33 14.64 8.82 4.46
CA TRP A 33 15.36 7.91 3.59
C TRP A 33 16.39 8.69 2.73
N SER A 34 15.93 9.74 2.07
CA SER A 34 16.80 10.59 1.23
C SER A 34 17.99 11.17 2.00
N LYS A 35 17.78 11.61 3.25
CA LYS A 35 18.85 12.14 4.10
C LYS A 35 19.81 11.07 4.64
N LYS A 36 19.39 9.83 4.69
CA LYS A 36 20.13 8.71 5.29
C LYS A 36 20.56 7.66 4.27
N ILE A 37 20.62 8.01 2.99
CA ILE A 37 20.93 7.08 1.91
C ILE A 37 22.30 6.39 2.09
N ASP A 38 23.27 7.08 2.67
CA ASP A 38 24.60 6.55 2.93
C ASP A 38 24.68 5.61 4.14
N ASN A 39 23.60 5.51 4.92
CA ASN A 39 23.53 4.61 6.06
C ASN A 39 23.15 3.20 5.60
N SER A 40 23.80 2.17 6.11
CA SER A 40 23.51 0.75 5.81
C SER A 40 22.05 0.37 6.05
N ASN A 41 21.37 1.04 6.95
CA ASN A 41 19.98 0.73 7.34
C ASN A 41 18.93 1.58 6.61
N HIS A 42 19.30 2.34 5.56
CA HIS A 42 18.35 3.19 4.84
C HIS A 42 17.12 2.42 4.27
N VAL A 43 17.32 1.15 3.91
CA VAL A 43 16.27 0.28 3.33
C VAL A 43 15.06 0.12 4.28
N ILE A 44 15.25 0.23 5.59
CA ILE A 44 14.17 0.10 6.57
C ILE A 44 13.08 1.14 6.38
N TYR A 45 13.42 2.34 5.90
CA TYR A 45 12.44 3.39 5.60
C TYR A 45 11.57 3.02 4.41
N LEU A 46 12.12 2.38 3.37
CA LEU A 46 11.34 1.89 2.22
C LEU A 46 10.39 0.77 2.63
N MET A 47 10.84 -0.13 3.51
CA MET A 47 10.00 -1.18 4.08
C MET A 47 8.85 -0.61 4.91
N LEU A 48 9.12 0.38 5.78
CA LEU A 48 8.08 1.06 6.57
C LEU A 48 7.09 1.79 5.66
N ILE A 49 7.57 2.50 4.62
CA ILE A 49 6.72 3.17 3.63
C ILE A 49 5.79 2.15 2.97
N SER A 50 6.31 1.00 2.54
CA SER A 50 5.53 -0.06 1.91
C SER A 50 4.42 -0.59 2.83
N TYR A 51 4.73 -0.83 4.09
CA TYR A 51 3.74 -1.24 5.08
C TYR A 51 2.65 -0.18 5.31
N ILE A 52 3.06 1.10 5.44
CA ILE A 52 2.12 2.21 5.63
C ILE A 52 1.25 2.42 4.38
N ILE A 53 1.79 2.27 3.17
CA ILE A 53 0.99 2.31 1.95
C ILE A 53 -0.07 1.21 1.98
N GLY A 54 0.30 -0.01 2.36
CA GLY A 54 -0.66 -1.11 2.52
C GLY A 54 -1.77 -0.79 3.52
N LEU A 55 -1.44 -0.29 4.71
CA LEU A 55 -2.42 0.16 5.71
C LEU A 55 -3.32 1.28 5.18
N ALA A 56 -2.71 2.27 4.54
CA ALA A 56 -3.39 3.48 4.09
C ALA A 56 -4.37 3.20 2.94
N THR A 57 -4.13 2.21 2.09
CA THR A 57 -5.05 1.81 1.03
C THR A 57 -6.36 1.24 1.56
N GLY A 58 -6.34 0.60 2.75
CA GLY A 58 -7.54 0.17 3.45
C GLY A 58 -8.38 1.33 4.02
N LEU A 59 -7.78 2.53 4.14
CA LEU A 59 -8.48 3.73 4.61
C LEU A 59 -9.00 4.58 3.45
N HIS A 60 -8.10 4.91 2.52
CA HIS A 60 -8.44 5.77 1.39
C HIS A 60 -7.46 5.56 0.22
N LEU A 61 -7.97 5.23 -0.97
CA LEU A 61 -7.17 4.95 -2.17
C LEU A 61 -6.29 6.13 -2.61
N LEU A 62 -6.64 7.38 -2.28
CA LEU A 62 -5.84 8.57 -2.60
C LEU A 62 -4.43 8.51 -1.99
N ASN A 63 -4.20 7.71 -0.94
CA ASN A 63 -2.86 7.53 -0.38
C ASN A 63 -1.86 6.92 -1.40
N LEU A 64 -2.34 6.18 -2.40
CA LEU A 64 -1.48 5.66 -3.48
C LEU A 64 -0.87 6.77 -4.33
N LEU A 65 -1.45 7.97 -4.37
CA LEU A 65 -0.87 9.12 -5.08
C LEU A 65 0.46 9.59 -4.48
N THR A 66 0.84 9.11 -3.31
CA THR A 66 2.18 9.33 -2.76
C THR A 66 3.28 8.60 -3.55
N ILE A 67 2.95 7.55 -4.32
CA ILE A 67 3.92 6.75 -5.08
C ILE A 67 4.68 7.58 -6.14
N PRO A 68 4.03 8.40 -6.99
CA PRO A 68 4.76 9.30 -7.88
C PRO A 68 5.66 10.29 -7.14
N PHE A 69 5.23 10.78 -5.98
CA PHE A 69 6.06 11.65 -5.15
C PHE A 69 7.29 10.92 -4.60
N ILE A 70 7.13 9.69 -4.12
CA ILE A 70 8.24 8.83 -3.71
C ILE A 70 9.25 8.67 -4.86
N GLY A 71 8.74 8.40 -6.08
CA GLY A 71 9.58 8.31 -7.28
C GLY A 71 10.38 9.58 -7.53
N LEU A 72 9.78 10.77 -7.39
CA LEU A 72 10.47 12.05 -7.53
C LEU A 72 11.58 12.23 -6.50
N ILE A 73 11.36 11.86 -5.24
CA ILE A 73 12.40 11.95 -4.20
C ILE A 73 13.54 10.98 -4.49
N ILE A 74 13.24 9.74 -4.90
CA ILE A 74 14.24 8.75 -5.31
C ILE A 74 15.06 9.29 -6.49
N TYR A 75 14.40 9.82 -7.52
CA TYR A 75 15.06 10.43 -8.67
C TYR A 75 16.01 11.56 -8.26
N ASN A 76 15.56 12.47 -7.39
CA ASN A 76 16.38 13.60 -6.94
C ASN A 76 17.56 13.14 -6.06
N THR A 77 17.42 12.03 -5.32
CA THR A 77 18.43 11.56 -4.39
C THR A 77 19.54 10.75 -5.06
N ILE A 78 19.19 9.83 -5.97
CA ILE A 78 20.14 8.88 -6.57
C ILE A 78 20.21 8.95 -8.09
N GLY A 79 19.27 9.68 -8.72
CA GLY A 79 19.18 9.78 -10.17
C GLY A 79 20.19 10.75 -10.77
N LYS A 80 20.62 10.48 -12.00
CA LYS A 80 21.29 11.49 -12.82
C LYS A 80 20.22 12.45 -13.36
N LEU A 81 20.30 13.74 -13.00
CA LEU A 81 19.32 14.75 -13.38
C LEU A 81 19.27 14.89 -14.91
N SER A 82 18.23 14.35 -15.53
CA SER A 82 17.94 14.49 -16.94
C SER A 82 16.42 14.34 -17.19
N ALA A 83 15.88 15.02 -18.19
CA ALA A 83 14.46 14.93 -18.54
C ALA A 83 14.04 13.48 -18.89
N LYS A 84 14.91 12.74 -19.57
CA LYS A 84 14.68 11.33 -19.89
C LYS A 84 14.52 10.46 -18.62
N ASN A 85 15.45 10.60 -17.66
CA ASN A 85 15.41 9.82 -16.43
C ASN A 85 14.22 10.21 -15.56
N LEU A 86 13.85 11.49 -15.52
CA LEU A 86 12.64 11.94 -14.84
C LEU A 86 11.39 11.30 -15.43
N PHE A 87 11.27 11.30 -16.75
CA PHE A 87 10.13 10.67 -17.44
C PHE A 87 10.07 9.15 -17.15
N ILE A 88 11.20 8.45 -17.20
CA ILE A 88 11.28 7.01 -16.88
C ILE A 88 10.84 6.77 -15.43
N THR A 89 11.32 7.57 -14.48
CA THR A 89 11.00 7.40 -13.05
C THR A 89 9.52 7.63 -12.78
N LEU A 90 8.93 8.68 -13.37
CA LEU A 90 7.49 8.94 -13.22
C LEU A 90 6.66 7.85 -13.87
N SER A 91 7.02 7.39 -15.08
CA SER A 91 6.33 6.28 -15.74
C SER A 91 6.40 5.00 -14.92
N LEU A 92 7.56 4.66 -14.36
CA LEU A 92 7.73 3.49 -13.49
C LEU A 92 6.91 3.62 -12.21
N SER A 93 6.86 4.81 -11.61
CA SER A 93 6.04 5.07 -10.42
C SER A 93 4.55 4.90 -10.72
N MET A 94 4.09 5.33 -11.89
CA MET A 94 2.70 5.11 -12.32
C MET A 94 2.41 3.65 -12.59
N ILE A 95 3.35 2.89 -13.16
CA ILE A 95 3.21 1.43 -13.34
C ILE A 95 3.09 0.76 -11.97
N ILE A 96 3.93 1.12 -11.00
CA ILE A 96 3.86 0.58 -9.63
C ILE A 96 2.50 0.92 -8.99
N PHE A 97 2.02 2.15 -9.14
CA PHE A 97 0.69 2.57 -8.69
C PHE A 97 -0.40 1.65 -9.25
N PHE A 98 -0.44 1.47 -10.58
CA PHE A 98 -1.44 0.61 -11.22
C PHE A 98 -1.27 -0.87 -10.86
N CYS A 99 -0.03 -1.35 -10.68
CA CYS A 99 0.22 -2.73 -10.22
C CYS A 99 -0.35 -2.94 -8.81
N ILE A 100 -0.13 -2.03 -7.88
CA ILE A 100 -0.71 -2.14 -6.52
C ILE A 100 -2.23 -2.12 -6.60
N GLN A 101 -2.82 -1.17 -7.36
CA GLN A 101 -4.26 -1.07 -7.53
C GLN A 101 -4.87 -2.34 -8.12
N SER A 102 -4.29 -2.87 -9.21
CA SER A 102 -4.90 -3.98 -9.95
C SER A 102 -4.55 -5.36 -9.37
N LEU A 103 -3.30 -5.57 -8.91
CA LEU A 103 -2.86 -6.91 -8.47
C LEU A 103 -3.10 -7.13 -6.98
N ILE A 104 -2.98 -6.09 -6.15
CA ILE A 104 -3.14 -6.24 -4.70
C ILE A 104 -4.58 -5.90 -4.31
N ILE A 105 -5.05 -4.69 -4.57
CA ILE A 105 -6.33 -4.22 -4.05
C ILE A 105 -7.50 -4.94 -4.71
N GLN A 106 -7.52 -5.02 -6.05
CA GLN A 106 -8.59 -5.72 -6.78
C GLN A 106 -8.27 -7.20 -6.98
N GLY A 107 -6.99 -7.55 -7.19
CA GLY A 107 -6.57 -8.89 -7.54
C GLY A 107 -6.64 -9.90 -6.40
N LEU A 108 -6.24 -9.54 -5.16
CA LEU A 108 -6.28 -10.49 -4.05
C LEU A 108 -7.69 -11.01 -3.73
N PRO A 109 -8.74 -10.18 -3.66
CA PRO A 109 -10.11 -10.68 -3.52
C PRO A 109 -10.55 -11.57 -4.68
N GLN A 110 -10.26 -11.20 -5.93
CA GLN A 110 -10.59 -12.01 -7.12
C GLN A 110 -9.87 -13.37 -7.13
N ILE A 111 -8.60 -13.40 -6.71
CA ILE A 111 -7.83 -14.64 -6.54
C ILE A 111 -8.50 -15.50 -5.45
N THR A 112 -8.90 -14.89 -4.34
CA THR A 112 -9.59 -15.61 -3.25
C THR A 112 -10.92 -16.21 -3.75
N LEU A 113 -11.67 -15.51 -4.57
CA LEU A 113 -12.89 -16.02 -5.18
C LEU A 113 -12.61 -17.21 -6.12
N SER A 114 -11.55 -17.11 -6.93
CA SER A 114 -11.26 -18.10 -7.98
C SER A 114 -10.63 -19.40 -7.46
N ILE A 115 -9.72 -19.31 -6.50
CA ILE A 115 -8.93 -20.47 -5.99
C ILE A 115 -9.07 -20.70 -4.49
N GLY A 116 -9.97 -19.95 -3.84
CA GLY A 116 -10.26 -20.05 -2.42
C GLY A 116 -9.15 -19.52 -1.51
N LEU A 117 -9.43 -19.53 -0.20
CA LEU A 117 -8.49 -19.09 0.83
C LEU A 117 -7.19 -19.90 0.82
N VAL A 118 -7.25 -21.19 0.52
CA VAL A 118 -6.06 -22.06 0.43
C VAL A 118 -5.11 -21.55 -0.66
N GLY A 119 -5.64 -21.17 -1.82
CA GLY A 119 -4.84 -20.60 -2.91
C GLY A 119 -4.17 -19.28 -2.52
N LEU A 120 -4.88 -18.40 -1.81
CA LEU A 120 -4.31 -17.17 -1.28
C LEU A 120 -3.17 -17.44 -0.29
N ILE A 121 -3.35 -18.38 0.63
CA ILE A 121 -2.31 -18.80 1.57
C ILE A 121 -1.08 -19.35 0.82
N CYS A 122 -1.28 -20.22 -0.18
CA CYS A 122 -0.20 -20.74 -1.01
C CYS A 122 0.56 -19.63 -1.74
N LEU A 123 -0.14 -18.62 -2.25
CA LEU A 123 0.48 -17.46 -2.90
C LEU A 123 1.38 -16.70 -1.92
N VAL A 124 0.88 -16.36 -0.74
CA VAL A 124 1.65 -15.64 0.29
C VAL A 124 2.86 -16.46 0.75
N LEU A 125 2.69 -17.76 0.99
CA LEU A 125 3.79 -18.67 1.35
C LEU A 125 4.84 -18.73 0.24
N THR A 126 4.44 -18.77 -1.02
CA THR A 126 5.36 -18.73 -2.16
C THR A 126 6.18 -17.45 -2.18
N LEU A 127 5.54 -16.28 -1.95
CA LEU A 127 6.25 -15.00 -1.86
C LEU A 127 7.24 -14.98 -0.69
N LEU A 128 6.86 -15.53 0.47
CA LEU A 128 7.74 -15.66 1.64
C LEU A 128 8.97 -16.54 1.35
N ILE A 129 8.77 -17.69 0.70
CA ILE A 129 9.84 -18.60 0.30
C ILE A 129 10.79 -17.91 -0.70
N LEU A 130 10.24 -17.22 -1.72
CA LEU A 130 11.04 -16.48 -2.70
C LEU A 130 11.84 -15.34 -2.04
N CYS A 131 11.25 -14.63 -1.09
CA CYS A 131 11.93 -13.61 -0.31
C CYS A 131 13.09 -14.21 0.49
N GLY A 132 12.84 -15.29 1.26
CA GLY A 132 13.87 -16.01 2.02
C GLY A 132 14.99 -16.53 1.12
N TYR A 133 14.66 -17.12 -0.03
CA TYR A 133 15.65 -17.56 -1.01
C TYR A 133 16.49 -16.39 -1.55
N SER A 134 15.87 -15.25 -1.85
CA SER A 134 16.58 -14.05 -2.35
C SER A 134 17.55 -13.52 -1.30
N ILE A 135 17.18 -13.53 -0.01
CA ILE A 135 18.05 -13.14 1.10
C ILE A 135 19.24 -14.11 1.20
N GLN A 136 18.99 -15.43 1.21
CA GLN A 136 20.05 -16.44 1.29
C GLN A 136 21.05 -16.37 0.12
N LYS A 137 20.58 -15.99 -1.08
CA LYS A 137 21.42 -15.82 -2.27
C LYS A 137 22.04 -14.43 -2.39
N ASN A 138 21.93 -13.57 -1.37
CA ASN A 138 22.41 -12.19 -1.35
C ASN A 138 21.92 -11.35 -2.55
N LYS A 139 20.71 -11.63 -3.07
CA LYS A 139 20.08 -10.86 -4.14
C LYS A 139 19.40 -9.63 -3.55
N VAL A 140 20.17 -8.61 -3.19
CA VAL A 140 19.73 -7.43 -2.45
C VAL A 140 18.49 -6.78 -3.07
N LEU A 141 18.49 -6.49 -4.36
CA LEU A 141 17.36 -5.82 -5.02
C LEU A 141 16.08 -6.66 -4.98
N SER A 142 16.18 -7.97 -5.26
CA SER A 142 15.03 -8.88 -5.22
C SER A 142 14.49 -9.05 -3.80
N SER A 143 15.36 -9.12 -2.78
CA SER A 143 14.93 -9.25 -1.39
C SER A 143 14.21 -8.01 -0.90
N ILE A 144 14.70 -6.81 -1.23
CA ILE A 144 14.03 -5.54 -0.91
C ILE A 144 12.67 -5.48 -1.59
N PHE A 145 12.62 -5.76 -2.90
CA PHE A 145 11.36 -5.73 -3.66
C PHE A 145 10.32 -6.68 -3.09
N LEU A 146 10.68 -7.95 -2.87
CA LEU A 146 9.77 -8.95 -2.32
C LEU A 146 9.32 -8.61 -0.90
N SER A 147 10.21 -8.08 -0.06
CA SER A 147 9.87 -7.59 1.28
C SER A 147 8.87 -6.44 1.23
N CYS A 148 9.07 -5.48 0.32
CA CYS A 148 8.12 -4.37 0.14
C CYS A 148 6.74 -4.86 -0.31
N VAL A 149 6.67 -5.78 -1.27
CA VAL A 149 5.41 -6.38 -1.72
C VAL A 149 4.70 -7.10 -0.57
N LEU A 150 5.41 -7.94 0.18
CA LEU A 150 4.86 -8.64 1.35
C LEU A 150 4.34 -7.65 2.40
N LEU A 151 5.07 -6.58 2.68
CA LEU A 151 4.66 -5.57 3.66
C LEU A 151 3.43 -4.78 3.20
N ILE A 152 3.28 -4.50 1.90
CA ILE A 152 2.05 -3.92 1.36
C ILE A 152 0.88 -4.88 1.56
N ILE A 153 1.04 -6.18 1.26
CA ILE A 153 0.00 -7.19 1.47
C ILE A 153 -0.38 -7.31 2.95
N ILE A 154 0.61 -7.35 3.85
CA ILE A 154 0.36 -7.38 5.30
C ILE A 154 -0.39 -6.13 5.76
N GLY A 155 0.03 -4.94 5.33
CA GLY A 155 -0.67 -3.70 5.65
C GLY A 155 -2.10 -3.71 5.12
N TYR A 156 -2.29 -4.10 3.85
CA TYR A 156 -3.61 -4.18 3.23
C TYR A 156 -4.51 -5.23 3.87
N SER A 157 -3.96 -6.30 4.44
CA SER A 157 -4.76 -7.34 5.09
C SER A 157 -5.62 -6.82 6.25
N THR A 158 -5.29 -5.68 6.84
CA THR A 158 -6.14 -5.02 7.86
C THR A 158 -7.51 -4.60 7.31
N TYR A 159 -7.62 -4.40 6.00
CA TYR A 159 -8.88 -4.12 5.33
C TYR A 159 -9.91 -5.24 5.48
N PHE A 160 -9.45 -6.50 5.64
CA PHE A 160 -10.35 -7.63 5.91
C PHE A 160 -11.12 -7.50 7.23
N ALA A 161 -10.71 -6.62 8.14
CA ALA A 161 -11.45 -6.33 9.36
C ALA A 161 -12.88 -5.82 9.08
N ILE A 162 -13.11 -5.16 7.92
CA ILE A 162 -14.43 -4.68 7.50
C ILE A 162 -15.37 -5.88 7.31
N PHE A 163 -14.93 -6.90 6.58
CA PHE A 163 -15.72 -8.10 6.28
C PHE A 163 -15.96 -8.96 7.52
N ILE A 164 -14.92 -9.09 8.38
CA ILE A 164 -15.06 -9.78 9.67
C ILE A 164 -16.08 -9.06 10.56
N ARG A 165 -16.09 -7.73 10.50
CA ARG A 165 -17.02 -6.91 11.30
C ARG A 165 -18.44 -6.99 10.75
N SER A 166 -18.62 -6.94 9.42
CA SER A 166 -19.89 -7.10 8.76
C SER A 166 -20.55 -8.43 9.13
N GLY A 167 -19.83 -9.56 9.06
CA GLY A 167 -20.33 -10.86 9.47
C GLY A 167 -20.67 -11.03 10.96
N GLN A 168 -20.62 -9.95 11.76
CA GLN A 168 -21.08 -9.90 13.16
C GLN A 168 -22.39 -9.11 13.35
N ASP A 169 -23.09 -8.78 12.26
CA ASP A 169 -24.36 -8.03 12.26
C ASP A 169 -24.29 -6.74 13.10
N PRO A 170 -23.36 -5.80 12.85
CA PRO A 170 -23.30 -4.55 13.61
C PRO A 170 -24.52 -3.67 13.32
N ASN A 171 -24.90 -2.79 14.27
CA ASN A 171 -26.04 -1.90 14.12
C ASN A 171 -25.96 -0.96 12.91
N ILE A 172 -24.76 -0.67 12.42
CA ILE A 172 -24.48 0.07 11.20
C ILE A 172 -23.55 -0.80 10.37
N ASP A 173 -24.06 -1.29 9.24
CA ASP A 173 -23.33 -2.13 8.30
C ASP A 173 -23.57 -1.64 6.88
N GLU A 174 -22.65 -0.83 6.38
CA GLU A 174 -22.76 -0.23 5.06
C GLU A 174 -22.48 -1.29 3.98
N ASN A 175 -23.49 -1.55 3.14
CA ASN A 175 -23.49 -2.52 2.05
C ASN A 175 -23.34 -4.00 2.46
N ASN A 176 -23.33 -4.31 3.74
CA ASN A 176 -23.30 -5.67 4.31
C ASN A 176 -22.36 -6.65 3.57
N PRO A 177 -21.04 -6.37 3.48
CA PRO A 177 -20.10 -7.17 2.70
C PRO A 177 -19.64 -8.43 3.46
N GLU A 178 -20.49 -9.45 3.55
CA GLU A 178 -20.18 -10.69 4.28
C GLU A 178 -19.49 -11.76 3.41
N THR A 179 -19.77 -11.78 2.11
CA THR A 179 -19.20 -12.76 1.17
C THR A 179 -18.06 -12.15 0.36
N VAL A 180 -17.25 -12.99 -0.30
CA VAL A 180 -16.16 -12.52 -1.16
C VAL A 180 -16.70 -11.76 -2.38
N GLU A 181 -17.84 -12.17 -2.90
CA GLU A 181 -18.54 -11.50 -4.01
C GLU A 181 -18.99 -10.09 -3.60
N GLU A 182 -19.62 -9.96 -2.44
CA GLU A 182 -20.05 -8.67 -1.89
C GLU A 182 -18.84 -7.80 -1.56
N ALA A 183 -17.76 -8.40 -1.07
CA ALA A 183 -16.49 -7.70 -0.87
C ALA A 183 -15.92 -7.13 -2.18
N ILE A 184 -15.98 -7.86 -3.28
CA ILE A 184 -15.53 -7.39 -4.60
C ILE A 184 -16.46 -6.28 -5.09
N SER A 185 -17.78 -6.42 -4.98
CA SER A 185 -18.77 -5.40 -5.33
C SER A 185 -18.54 -4.11 -4.52
N TYR A 186 -18.28 -4.25 -3.21
CA TYR A 186 -17.94 -3.13 -2.34
C TYR A 186 -16.65 -2.42 -2.79
N LEU A 187 -15.58 -3.16 -3.13
CA LEU A 187 -14.31 -2.60 -3.62
C LEU A 187 -14.45 -1.93 -5.00
N ASN A 188 -15.30 -2.47 -5.87
CA ASN A 188 -15.59 -1.90 -7.18
C ASN A 188 -16.52 -0.69 -7.11
N ARG A 189 -17.15 -0.44 -5.96
CA ARG A 189 -18.16 0.60 -5.77
C ARG A 189 -19.40 0.40 -6.67
N ASP A 190 -19.81 -0.86 -6.88
CA ASP A 190 -20.93 -1.20 -7.74
C ASP A 190 -22.27 -0.65 -7.22
N GLN A 191 -22.32 -0.21 -5.96
CA GLN A 191 -23.46 0.40 -5.30
C GLN A 191 -23.65 1.90 -5.61
N TYR A 192 -22.71 2.54 -6.30
CA TYR A 192 -22.75 3.95 -6.72
C TYR A 192 -22.74 4.02 -8.24
#